data_3d2952e3be92c8cf116455d9254088c9
#
_entry.id   3d2952e3be92c8cf116455d9254088c9
#
_cell.length_a   1.000
_cell.length_b   1.000
_cell.length_c   1.000
_cell.angle_alpha   90.00
_cell.angle_beta   90.00
_cell.angle_gamma   90.00
#
_symmetry.space_group_name_H-M   'P 1'
#
loop_
_entity.id
_entity.type
_entity.pdbx_description
1 polymer ?
#
loop_
_entity_poly.entity_id
_entity_poly.type
_entity_poly.pdbx_seq_one_letter_code
_entity_poly.pdbx_strand_id
1 'polypeptide(L)'
;MGLLDRFQLTGRVALVTGAGRGIGRAIALAFAEMGADVVCAARTEKEIEATAAAVRGLGRRALPVRCDVTDAAQLEGVVERTLADFDRIDLLVNNAGGFPPMPVLDTDLPSWEWCFRFNLTSAFLLTRACLPHMLAREGGAVLNISSAAGRIVRKGFVAYGTAKAALSFMTKQLAAEFAPRVRVNALAVGAVETSALAPFLTGNVRSQMEAMTPMRRLGSVEDVALAALWLCSPAGGWVTGKVVEVDGGTESTNWPFD
;
A
#
# COMPACT_ATOMS: atom_id res chain seq x y z
N MET A 1 26.01 14.97 2.94
CA MET A 1 24.62 14.47 3.13
C MET A 1 24.63 13.63 4.39
N GLY A 2 23.89 14.04 5.40
CA GLY A 2 23.76 13.29 6.65
C GLY A 2 22.97 11.99 6.46
N LEU A 3 23.06 11.07 7.43
CA LEU A 3 22.34 9.79 7.36
C LEU A 3 20.82 9.99 7.24
N LEU A 4 20.26 10.94 7.98
CA LEU A 4 18.85 11.26 7.97
C LEU A 4 18.37 11.90 6.66
N ASP A 5 19.27 12.61 5.95
CA ASP A 5 18.95 13.19 4.64
C ASP A 5 18.56 12.12 3.61
N ARG A 6 18.96 10.87 3.82
CA ARG A 6 18.60 9.75 2.95
C ARG A 6 17.12 9.37 3.01
N PHE A 7 16.40 9.83 4.01
CA PHE A 7 14.96 9.65 4.09
C PHE A 7 14.16 10.75 3.40
N GLN A 8 14.82 11.84 2.95
CA GLN A 8 14.17 12.96 2.27
C GLN A 8 13.59 12.55 0.91
N LEU A 9 12.40 13.07 0.66
CA LEU A 9 11.66 12.89 -0.59
C LEU A 9 11.44 14.23 -1.32
N THR A 10 12.22 15.26 -0.97
CA THR A 10 12.11 16.61 -1.53
C THR A 10 12.18 16.58 -3.05
N GLY A 11 11.21 17.23 -3.71
CA GLY A 11 11.11 17.28 -5.17
C GLY A 11 10.56 15.99 -5.81
N ARG A 12 10.10 15.03 -5.03
CA ARG A 12 9.44 13.80 -5.51
C ARG A 12 7.93 13.94 -5.47
N VAL A 13 7.26 13.25 -6.38
CA VAL A 13 5.79 13.14 -6.43
C VAL A 13 5.39 11.70 -6.16
N ALA A 14 4.58 11.52 -5.13
CA ALA A 14 4.06 10.21 -4.70
C ALA A 14 2.57 10.07 -5.07
N LEU A 15 2.23 9.01 -5.80
CA LEU A 15 0.86 8.59 -6.03
C LEU A 15 0.50 7.47 -5.06
N VAL A 16 -0.49 7.72 -4.19
CA VAL A 16 -0.92 6.78 -3.14
C VAL A 16 -2.38 6.40 -3.34
N THR A 17 -2.65 5.11 -3.55
CA THR A 17 -4.02 4.59 -3.62
C THR A 17 -4.57 4.24 -2.24
N GLY A 18 -5.89 4.39 -2.04
CA GLY A 18 -6.49 4.20 -0.72
C GLY A 18 -6.03 5.24 0.30
N ALA A 19 -5.64 6.44 -0.16
CA ALA A 19 -5.04 7.50 0.66
C ALA A 19 -6.03 8.25 1.58
N GLY A 20 -7.34 7.94 1.52
CA GLY A 20 -8.35 8.66 2.31
C GLY A 20 -8.27 8.37 3.82
N ARG A 21 -7.83 7.18 4.23
CA ARG A 21 -7.78 6.75 5.64
C ARG A 21 -6.75 5.65 5.88
N GLY A 22 -6.57 5.27 7.14
CA GLY A 22 -5.74 4.13 7.55
C GLY A 22 -4.31 4.22 7.05
N ILE A 23 -3.76 3.10 6.59
CA ILE A 23 -2.37 2.96 6.16
C ILE A 23 -2.04 3.92 5.02
N GLY A 24 -2.91 4.02 4.00
CA GLY A 24 -2.65 4.89 2.85
C GLY A 24 -2.57 6.37 3.22
N ARG A 25 -3.42 6.83 4.15
CA ARG A 25 -3.35 8.19 4.69
C ARG A 25 -2.06 8.42 5.48
N ALA A 26 -1.68 7.47 6.33
CA ALA A 26 -0.45 7.58 7.13
C ALA A 26 0.80 7.64 6.23
N ILE A 27 0.86 6.82 5.17
CA ILE A 27 1.95 6.86 4.18
C ILE A 27 1.98 8.22 3.46
N ALA A 28 0.82 8.74 3.02
CA ALA A 28 0.72 10.04 2.36
C ALA A 28 1.27 11.17 3.23
N LEU A 29 0.92 11.19 4.52
CA LEU A 29 1.41 12.19 5.47
C LEU A 29 2.90 12.04 5.75
N ALA A 30 3.39 10.82 6.00
CA ALA A 30 4.81 10.56 6.23
C ALA A 30 5.68 10.98 5.02
N PHE A 31 5.20 10.73 3.80
CA PHE A 31 5.91 11.17 2.60
C PHE A 31 5.91 12.70 2.46
N ALA A 32 4.80 13.36 2.81
CA ALA A 32 4.71 14.82 2.81
C ALA A 32 5.63 15.46 3.85
N GLU A 33 5.70 14.92 5.07
CA GLU A 33 6.63 15.35 6.12
C GLU A 33 8.09 15.28 5.66
N MET A 34 8.41 14.29 4.82
CA MET A 34 9.75 14.11 4.24
C MET A 34 9.93 14.85 2.92
N GLY A 35 9.02 15.73 2.55
CA GLY A 35 9.18 16.69 1.46
C GLY A 35 8.58 16.26 0.10
N ALA A 36 7.83 15.18 0.02
CA ALA A 36 7.14 14.80 -1.22
C ALA A 36 5.86 15.60 -1.45
N ASP A 37 5.55 15.87 -2.70
CA ASP A 37 4.21 16.22 -3.13
C ASP A 37 3.38 14.95 -3.31
N VAL A 38 2.07 14.98 -3.00
CA VAL A 38 1.28 13.74 -2.89
C VAL A 38 -0.02 13.80 -3.70
N VAL A 39 -0.25 12.77 -4.49
CA VAL A 39 -1.55 12.50 -5.11
C VAL A 39 -2.30 11.48 -4.25
N CYS A 40 -3.44 11.91 -3.71
CA CYS A 40 -4.29 11.12 -2.83
C CYS A 40 -5.44 10.51 -3.64
N ALA A 41 -5.34 9.22 -4.00
CA ALA A 41 -6.36 8.55 -4.80
C ALA A 41 -7.21 7.60 -3.95
N ALA A 42 -8.53 7.78 -3.94
CA ALA A 42 -9.49 6.84 -3.36
C ALA A 42 -10.93 7.16 -3.83
N ARG A 43 -11.89 6.29 -3.46
CA ARG A 43 -13.30 6.44 -3.87
C ARG A 43 -14.05 7.55 -3.13
N THR A 44 -13.69 7.79 -1.87
CA THR A 44 -14.40 8.72 -0.98
C THR A 44 -13.77 10.10 -1.06
N GLU A 45 -14.39 11.01 -1.81
CA GLU A 45 -13.89 12.36 -2.07
C GLU A 45 -13.59 13.14 -0.79
N LYS A 46 -14.52 13.15 0.17
CA LYS A 46 -14.35 13.82 1.46
C LYS A 46 -13.10 13.36 2.22
N GLU A 47 -12.79 12.05 2.17
CA GLU A 47 -11.63 11.50 2.88
C GLU A 47 -10.31 11.91 2.21
N ILE A 48 -10.24 11.87 0.87
CA ILE A 48 -9.01 12.26 0.15
C ILE A 48 -8.78 13.77 0.20
N GLU A 49 -9.84 14.59 0.19
CA GLU A 49 -9.72 16.03 0.41
C GLU A 49 -9.16 16.36 1.81
N ALA A 50 -9.64 15.67 2.84
CA ALA A 50 -9.11 15.82 4.19
C ALA A 50 -7.63 15.44 4.28
N THR A 51 -7.22 14.36 3.59
CA THR A 51 -5.81 13.96 3.53
C THR A 51 -4.98 15.00 2.75
N ALA A 52 -5.47 15.46 1.60
CA ALA A 52 -4.80 16.47 0.80
C ALA A 52 -4.68 17.82 1.55
N ALA A 53 -5.69 18.20 2.30
CA ALA A 53 -5.61 19.39 3.17
C ALA A 53 -4.53 19.24 4.25
N ALA A 54 -4.41 18.06 4.86
CA ALA A 54 -3.35 17.79 5.84
C ALA A 54 -1.95 17.83 5.20
N VAL A 55 -1.77 17.27 3.99
CA VAL A 55 -0.52 17.37 3.21
C VAL A 55 -0.17 18.83 2.91
N ARG A 56 -1.16 19.64 2.49
CA ARG A 56 -0.94 21.08 2.25
C ARG A 56 -0.57 21.83 3.53
N GLY A 57 -1.12 21.42 4.67
CA GLY A 57 -0.74 21.94 6.00
C GLY A 57 0.73 21.68 6.36
N LEU A 58 1.36 20.66 5.77
CA LEU A 58 2.79 20.37 5.88
C LEU A 58 3.66 21.13 4.84
N GLY A 59 3.06 22.08 4.11
CA GLY A 59 3.75 22.91 3.12
C GLY A 59 4.02 22.17 1.79
N ARG A 60 3.33 21.07 1.51
CA ARG A 60 3.50 20.30 0.26
C ARG A 60 2.29 20.48 -0.66
N ARG A 61 2.51 20.26 -1.98
CA ARG A 61 1.42 20.20 -2.93
C ARG A 61 0.67 18.89 -2.77
N ALA A 62 -0.68 18.95 -2.90
CA ALA A 62 -1.50 17.74 -2.84
C ALA A 62 -2.64 17.80 -3.84
N LEU A 63 -2.84 16.70 -4.57
CA LEU A 63 -3.92 16.51 -5.53
C LEU A 63 -4.83 15.35 -5.05
N PRO A 64 -6.06 15.64 -4.61
CA PRO A 64 -7.05 14.60 -4.38
C PRO A 64 -7.65 14.16 -5.72
N VAL A 65 -7.69 12.85 -5.97
CA VAL A 65 -8.28 12.27 -7.19
C VAL A 65 -9.25 11.15 -6.81
N ARG A 66 -10.53 11.36 -7.07
CA ARG A 66 -11.51 10.29 -6.90
C ARG A 66 -11.23 9.18 -7.91
N CYS A 67 -11.02 7.96 -7.41
CA CYS A 67 -10.70 6.79 -8.23
C CYS A 67 -11.19 5.50 -7.57
N ASP A 68 -11.93 4.69 -8.33
CA ASP A 68 -12.11 3.27 -8.03
C ASP A 68 -11.01 2.49 -8.74
N VAL A 69 -10.10 1.89 -7.98
CA VAL A 69 -8.96 1.15 -8.53
C VAL A 69 -9.37 -0.13 -9.27
N THR A 70 -10.62 -0.57 -9.17
CA THR A 70 -11.15 -1.69 -9.95
C THR A 70 -11.57 -1.30 -11.37
N ASP A 71 -11.58 -0.01 -11.67
CA ASP A 71 -11.90 0.56 -12.98
C ASP A 71 -10.59 1.00 -13.68
N ALA A 72 -10.26 0.33 -14.79
CA ALA A 72 -9.03 0.58 -15.52
C ALA A 72 -8.96 2.00 -16.11
N ALA A 73 -10.08 2.55 -16.61
CA ALA A 73 -10.11 3.89 -17.17
C ALA A 73 -9.87 4.97 -16.10
N GLN A 74 -10.39 4.75 -14.87
CA GLN A 74 -10.12 5.65 -13.76
C GLN A 74 -8.65 5.59 -13.31
N LEU A 75 -7.99 4.41 -13.37
CA LEU A 75 -6.55 4.30 -13.10
C LEU A 75 -5.71 5.08 -14.11
N GLU A 76 -6.03 5.00 -15.40
CA GLU A 76 -5.37 5.80 -16.45
C GLU A 76 -5.60 7.30 -16.20
N GLY A 77 -6.83 7.72 -15.90
CA GLY A 77 -7.16 9.10 -15.58
C GLY A 77 -6.43 9.66 -14.34
N VAL A 78 -6.12 8.81 -13.33
CA VAL A 78 -5.28 9.25 -12.18
C VAL A 78 -3.87 9.56 -12.63
N VAL A 79 -3.27 8.75 -13.50
CA VAL A 79 -1.93 8.98 -14.03
C VAL A 79 -1.89 10.26 -14.88
N GLU A 80 -2.84 10.44 -15.79
CA GLU A 80 -2.96 11.63 -16.63
C GLU A 80 -3.08 12.91 -15.79
N ARG A 81 -3.96 12.91 -14.79
CA ARG A 81 -4.11 14.05 -13.88
C ARG A 81 -2.87 14.32 -13.05
N THR A 82 -2.18 13.27 -12.61
CA THR A 82 -0.91 13.42 -11.89
C THR A 82 0.14 14.11 -12.76
N LEU A 83 0.25 13.70 -14.01
CA LEU A 83 1.21 14.28 -14.95
C LEU A 83 0.84 15.71 -15.34
N ALA A 84 -0.44 16.01 -15.52
CA ALA A 84 -0.90 17.37 -15.81
C ALA A 84 -0.55 18.37 -14.71
N ASP A 85 -0.68 17.94 -13.42
CA ASP A 85 -0.43 18.82 -12.27
C ASP A 85 1.03 18.87 -11.83
N PHE A 86 1.77 17.77 -11.95
CA PHE A 86 3.12 17.65 -11.38
C PHE A 86 4.21 17.35 -12.41
N ASP A 87 3.85 16.99 -13.64
CA ASP A 87 4.77 16.62 -14.73
C ASP A 87 5.66 15.39 -14.42
N ARG A 88 5.41 14.67 -13.33
CA ARG A 88 6.20 13.52 -12.88
C ARG A 88 5.47 12.58 -11.95
N ILE A 89 5.91 11.33 -11.91
CA ILE A 89 5.60 10.33 -10.90
C ILE A 89 6.90 9.66 -10.50
N ASP A 90 7.30 9.77 -9.23
CA ASP A 90 8.53 9.16 -8.72
C ASP A 90 8.26 7.95 -7.85
N LEU A 91 7.16 8.00 -7.10
CA LEU A 91 6.79 7.00 -6.12
C LEU A 91 5.35 6.57 -6.39
N LEU A 92 5.13 5.26 -6.44
CA LEU A 92 3.79 4.67 -6.51
C LEU A 92 3.56 3.78 -5.30
N VAL A 93 2.47 4.02 -4.57
CA VAL A 93 2.04 3.14 -3.47
C VAL A 93 0.69 2.51 -3.82
N ASN A 94 0.73 1.23 -4.17
CA ASN A 94 -0.45 0.40 -4.36
C ASN A 94 -0.94 -0.09 -2.99
N ASN A 95 -1.73 0.76 -2.30
CA ASN A 95 -2.22 0.44 -0.96
C ASN A 95 -3.71 0.04 -0.96
N ALA A 96 -4.51 0.50 -1.91
CA ALA A 96 -5.91 0.10 -2.00
C ALA A 96 -6.02 -1.43 -2.11
N GLY A 97 -6.81 -2.05 -1.23
CA GLY A 97 -6.99 -3.49 -1.17
C GLY A 97 -7.79 -3.90 0.06
N GLY A 98 -8.08 -5.18 0.15
CA GLY A 98 -8.84 -5.80 1.23
C GLY A 98 -9.85 -6.80 0.68
N PHE A 99 -10.25 -7.72 1.53
CA PHE A 99 -11.37 -8.65 1.30
C PHE A 99 -11.76 -9.27 2.64
N PRO A 100 -13.05 -9.40 2.94
CA PRO A 100 -13.47 -10.05 4.19
C PRO A 100 -13.12 -11.54 4.17
N PRO A 101 -12.89 -12.16 5.34
CA PRO A 101 -12.82 -13.61 5.42
C PRO A 101 -14.09 -14.24 4.86
N MET A 102 -13.94 -15.24 3.99
CA MET A 102 -15.05 -15.93 3.34
C MET A 102 -14.70 -17.42 3.15
N PRO A 103 -15.51 -18.36 3.66
CA PRO A 103 -15.30 -19.79 3.40
C PRO A 103 -15.28 -20.09 1.90
N VAL A 104 -14.49 -21.08 1.49
CA VAL A 104 -14.31 -21.39 0.06
C VAL A 104 -15.62 -21.82 -0.61
N LEU A 105 -16.50 -22.50 0.10
CA LEU A 105 -17.79 -22.94 -0.45
C LEU A 105 -18.80 -21.79 -0.61
N ASP A 106 -18.58 -20.67 0.07
CA ASP A 106 -19.40 -19.45 -0.05
C ASP A 106 -18.77 -18.43 -1.03
N THR A 107 -17.55 -18.71 -1.50
CA THR A 107 -16.82 -17.84 -2.43
C THR A 107 -17.23 -18.17 -3.86
N ASP A 108 -18.17 -17.44 -4.40
CA ASP A 108 -18.58 -17.56 -5.81
C ASP A 108 -17.53 -16.95 -6.76
N LEU A 109 -17.66 -17.25 -8.05
CA LEU A 109 -16.72 -16.75 -9.07
C LEU A 109 -16.67 -15.20 -9.12
N PRO A 110 -17.80 -14.45 -9.08
CA PRO A 110 -17.76 -12.99 -9.03
C PRO A 110 -16.98 -12.45 -7.82
N SER A 111 -17.17 -13.00 -6.64
CA SER A 111 -16.43 -12.61 -5.42
C SER A 111 -14.94 -12.90 -5.53
N TRP A 112 -14.57 -14.07 -6.08
CA TRP A 112 -13.20 -14.44 -6.38
C TRP A 112 -12.55 -13.44 -7.36
N GLU A 113 -13.17 -13.18 -8.49
CA GLU A 113 -12.67 -12.26 -9.51
C GLU A 113 -12.56 -10.84 -8.99
N TRP A 114 -13.53 -10.37 -8.20
CA TRP A 114 -13.48 -9.07 -7.57
C TRP A 114 -12.31 -8.95 -6.58
N CYS A 115 -12.07 -9.99 -5.78
CA CYS A 115 -10.93 -10.03 -4.86
C CYS A 115 -9.61 -9.86 -5.60
N PHE A 116 -9.41 -10.60 -6.69
CA PHE A 116 -8.21 -10.48 -7.52
C PHE A 116 -8.12 -9.12 -8.22
N ARG A 117 -9.22 -8.62 -8.74
CA ARG A 117 -9.28 -7.30 -9.38
C ARG A 117 -8.86 -6.20 -8.41
N PHE A 118 -9.38 -6.23 -7.19
CA PHE A 118 -9.13 -5.19 -6.19
C PHE A 118 -7.74 -5.27 -5.57
N ASN A 119 -7.18 -6.48 -5.37
CA ASN A 119 -5.92 -6.66 -4.62
C ASN A 119 -4.68 -6.89 -5.51
N LEU A 120 -4.86 -7.33 -6.76
CA LEU A 120 -3.75 -7.68 -7.66
C LEU A 120 -3.83 -6.92 -8.98
N THR A 121 -4.94 -7.06 -9.73
CA THR A 121 -5.05 -6.50 -11.07
C THR A 121 -4.95 -4.98 -11.05
N SER A 122 -5.56 -4.31 -10.07
CA SER A 122 -5.47 -2.85 -9.89
C SER A 122 -4.02 -2.39 -9.72
N ALA A 123 -3.24 -3.07 -8.86
CA ALA A 123 -1.83 -2.76 -8.64
C ALA A 123 -0.99 -2.99 -9.90
N PHE A 124 -1.26 -4.05 -10.65
CA PHE A 124 -0.60 -4.31 -11.95
C PHE A 124 -0.89 -3.20 -12.96
N LEU A 125 -2.15 -2.86 -13.16
CA LEU A 125 -2.57 -1.86 -14.15
C LEU A 125 -1.98 -0.48 -13.84
N LEU A 126 -2.07 -0.04 -12.58
CA LEU A 126 -1.54 1.25 -12.18
C LEU A 126 -0.01 1.29 -12.25
N THR A 127 0.67 0.22 -11.85
CA THR A 127 2.13 0.12 -12.01
C THR A 127 2.51 0.20 -13.48
N ARG A 128 1.86 -0.57 -14.36
CA ARG A 128 2.08 -0.55 -15.81
C ARG A 128 1.88 0.85 -16.40
N ALA A 129 0.87 1.59 -15.95
CA ALA A 129 0.61 2.95 -16.43
C ALA A 129 1.67 3.97 -15.93
N CYS A 130 2.20 3.82 -14.71
CA CYS A 130 3.21 4.71 -14.15
C CYS A 130 4.63 4.45 -14.70
N LEU A 131 4.97 3.20 -15.00
CA LEU A 131 6.34 2.79 -15.37
C LEU A 131 6.96 3.58 -16.54
N PRO A 132 6.28 3.84 -17.67
CA PRO A 132 6.86 4.61 -18.78
C PRO A 132 7.32 5.99 -18.32
N HIS A 133 6.58 6.66 -17.45
CA HIS A 133 6.88 7.99 -16.95
C HIS A 133 8.03 7.99 -15.94
N MET A 134 8.14 6.95 -15.11
CA MET A 134 9.27 6.75 -14.21
C MET A 134 10.56 6.47 -15.03
N LEU A 135 10.47 5.61 -16.04
CA LEU A 135 11.61 5.23 -16.90
C LEU A 135 12.09 6.37 -17.79
N ALA A 136 11.22 7.27 -18.20
CA ALA A 136 11.58 8.46 -18.99
C ALA A 136 12.40 9.49 -18.18
N ARG A 137 12.43 9.35 -16.84
CA ARG A 137 13.18 10.22 -15.92
C ARG A 137 14.30 9.44 -15.20
N GLU A 138 14.60 9.81 -13.98
CA GLU A 138 15.67 9.20 -13.15
C GLU A 138 15.30 7.82 -12.57
N GLY A 139 14.14 7.29 -12.91
CA GLY A 139 13.57 6.08 -12.31
C GLY A 139 12.63 6.38 -11.15
N GLY A 140 12.42 5.40 -10.27
CA GLY A 140 11.47 5.57 -9.17
C GLY A 140 11.40 4.39 -8.22
N ALA A 141 10.36 4.40 -7.36
CA ALA A 141 10.06 3.28 -6.50
C ALA A 141 8.55 2.94 -6.51
N VAL A 142 8.25 1.67 -6.61
CA VAL A 142 6.90 1.11 -6.46
C VAL A 142 6.84 0.32 -5.16
N LEU A 143 5.83 0.61 -4.35
CA LEU A 143 5.54 -0.11 -3.12
C LEU A 143 4.16 -0.74 -3.19
N ASN A 144 4.10 -2.04 -3.00
CA ASN A 144 2.86 -2.81 -2.93
C ASN A 144 2.53 -3.13 -1.47
N ILE A 145 1.34 -2.76 -1.00
CA ILE A 145 0.88 -3.16 0.34
C ILE A 145 0.23 -4.53 0.22
N SER A 146 1.04 -5.53 0.56
CA SER A 146 0.61 -6.92 0.66
C SER A 146 0.07 -7.23 2.08
N SER A 147 0.05 -8.47 2.47
CA SER A 147 -0.47 -8.89 3.76
C SER A 147 0.27 -10.13 4.25
N ALA A 148 0.37 -10.29 5.57
CA ALA A 148 0.77 -11.54 6.20
C ALA A 148 -0.11 -12.72 5.74
N ALA A 149 -1.37 -12.48 5.37
CA ALA A 149 -2.25 -13.48 4.77
C ALA A 149 -1.75 -14.05 3.42
N GLY A 150 -0.80 -13.39 2.76
CA GLY A 150 -0.14 -13.91 1.55
C GLY A 150 0.92 -14.98 1.83
N ARG A 151 1.32 -15.18 3.10
CA ARG A 151 2.27 -16.24 3.53
C ARG A 151 1.72 -17.11 4.66
N ILE A 152 0.89 -16.57 5.54
CA ILE A 152 0.30 -17.30 6.67
C ILE A 152 -1.04 -17.90 6.26
N VAL A 153 -1.14 -19.21 6.40
CA VAL A 153 -2.37 -19.95 6.06
C VAL A 153 -3.40 -19.78 7.17
N ARG A 154 -4.66 -19.50 6.78
CA ARG A 154 -5.80 -19.45 7.69
C ARG A 154 -7.12 -19.73 6.97
N LYS A 155 -8.11 -20.24 7.69
CA LYS A 155 -9.46 -20.49 7.18
C LYS A 155 -10.12 -19.18 6.71
N GLY A 156 -10.93 -19.26 5.66
CA GLY A 156 -11.65 -18.11 5.11
C GLY A 156 -10.80 -17.13 4.28
N PHE A 157 -9.51 -17.40 4.08
CA PHE A 157 -8.62 -16.49 3.37
C PHE A 157 -8.13 -17.01 2.01
N VAL A 158 -8.79 -18.01 1.43
CA VAL A 158 -8.36 -18.60 0.15
C VAL A 158 -8.26 -17.54 -0.94
N ALA A 159 -9.30 -16.74 -1.18
CA ALA A 159 -9.26 -15.70 -2.20
C ALA A 159 -8.24 -14.59 -1.86
N TYR A 160 -8.36 -14.01 -0.66
CA TYR A 160 -7.52 -12.88 -0.25
C TYR A 160 -6.05 -13.26 -0.11
N GLY A 161 -5.77 -14.37 0.57
CA GLY A 161 -4.40 -14.87 0.76
C GLY A 161 -3.72 -15.16 -0.57
N THR A 162 -4.42 -15.83 -1.48
CA THR A 162 -3.91 -16.12 -2.83
C THR A 162 -3.64 -14.83 -3.61
N ALA A 163 -4.55 -13.85 -3.59
CA ALA A 163 -4.33 -12.56 -4.26
C ALA A 163 -3.12 -11.80 -3.68
N LYS A 164 -2.92 -11.81 -2.35
CA LYS A 164 -1.77 -11.16 -1.70
C LYS A 164 -0.45 -11.93 -1.89
N ALA A 165 -0.49 -13.26 -1.97
CA ALA A 165 0.66 -14.06 -2.37
C ALA A 165 1.07 -13.75 -3.83
N ALA A 166 0.10 -13.66 -4.73
CA ALA A 166 0.33 -13.28 -6.12
C ALA A 166 0.91 -11.85 -6.23
N LEU A 167 0.40 -10.88 -5.46
CA LEU A 167 0.94 -9.52 -5.40
C LEU A 167 2.40 -9.50 -4.92
N SER A 168 2.72 -10.32 -3.91
CA SER A 168 4.08 -10.47 -3.38
C SER A 168 5.02 -11.10 -4.42
N PHE A 169 4.55 -12.06 -5.20
CA PHE A 169 5.35 -12.65 -6.28
C PHE A 169 5.51 -11.69 -7.46
N MET A 170 4.43 -11.00 -7.89
CA MET A 170 4.47 -9.97 -8.92
C MET A 170 5.49 -8.86 -8.58
N THR A 171 5.61 -8.48 -7.32
CA THR A 171 6.62 -7.53 -6.84
C THR A 171 8.04 -7.96 -7.21
N LYS A 172 8.35 -9.26 -7.02
CA LYS A 172 9.69 -9.80 -7.35
C LYS A 172 9.95 -9.81 -8.85
N GLN A 173 8.94 -10.17 -9.65
CA GLN A 173 9.06 -10.19 -11.11
C GLN A 173 9.28 -8.78 -11.68
N LEU A 174 8.46 -7.80 -11.25
CA LEU A 174 8.63 -6.41 -11.67
C LEU A 174 9.99 -5.83 -11.24
N ALA A 175 10.47 -6.18 -10.05
CA ALA A 175 11.79 -5.75 -9.59
C ALA A 175 12.91 -6.29 -10.48
N ALA A 176 12.84 -7.55 -10.90
CA ALA A 176 13.83 -8.16 -11.79
C ALA A 176 13.81 -7.53 -13.18
N GLU A 177 12.63 -7.14 -13.67
CA GLU A 177 12.45 -6.57 -15.01
C GLU A 177 12.93 -5.11 -15.08
N PHE A 178 12.70 -4.29 -14.03
CA PHE A 178 12.90 -2.86 -14.08
C PHE A 178 14.12 -2.33 -13.31
N ALA A 179 14.83 -3.19 -12.55
CA ALA A 179 16.09 -2.81 -11.93
C ALA A 179 17.15 -2.49 -13.01
N PRO A 180 18.08 -1.55 -12.76
CA PRO A 180 18.21 -0.72 -11.56
C PRO A 180 17.37 0.58 -11.58
N ARG A 181 16.60 0.82 -12.65
CA ARG A 181 15.89 2.09 -12.89
C ARG A 181 14.69 2.29 -11.94
N VAL A 182 13.90 1.25 -11.74
CA VAL A 182 12.75 1.28 -10.82
C VAL A 182 12.90 0.17 -9.80
N ARG A 183 12.86 0.53 -8.52
CA ARG A 183 12.82 -0.43 -7.42
C ARG A 183 11.37 -0.81 -7.14
N VAL A 184 11.10 -2.08 -6.96
CA VAL A 184 9.75 -2.57 -6.63
C VAL A 184 9.83 -3.45 -5.40
N ASN A 185 9.14 -3.07 -4.33
CA ASN A 185 9.10 -3.83 -3.08
C ASN A 185 7.66 -3.98 -2.57
N ALA A 186 7.46 -4.85 -1.61
CA ALA A 186 6.19 -4.99 -0.91
C ALA A 186 6.37 -4.97 0.61
N LEU A 187 5.32 -4.53 1.31
CA LEU A 187 5.16 -4.75 2.75
C LEU A 187 4.11 -5.83 2.97
N ALA A 188 4.47 -6.92 3.63
CA ALA A 188 3.54 -7.93 4.13
C ALA A 188 3.04 -7.48 5.50
N VAL A 189 1.88 -6.81 5.51
CA VAL A 189 1.36 -6.16 6.71
C VAL A 189 0.55 -7.15 7.55
N GLY A 190 0.81 -7.18 8.85
CA GLY A 190 0.06 -7.95 9.83
C GLY A 190 -1.25 -7.29 10.25
N ALA A 191 -1.68 -7.59 11.47
CA ALA A 191 -2.87 -6.98 12.06
C ALA A 191 -2.56 -5.54 12.52
N VAL A 192 -3.02 -4.56 11.75
CA VAL A 192 -2.85 -3.12 12.01
C VAL A 192 -4.18 -2.49 12.39
N GLU A 193 -4.16 -1.67 13.43
CA GLU A 193 -5.35 -0.97 13.92
C GLU A 193 -5.81 0.08 12.90
N THR A 194 -6.83 -0.28 12.15
CA THR A 194 -7.45 0.55 11.11
C THR A 194 -8.96 0.50 11.21
N SER A 195 -9.64 1.44 10.57
CA SER A 195 -11.11 1.39 10.43
C SER A 195 -11.61 0.13 9.71
N ALA A 196 -10.77 -0.55 8.94
CA ALA A 196 -11.11 -1.81 8.29
C ALA A 196 -11.06 -3.00 9.27
N LEU A 197 -10.16 -2.98 10.25
CA LEU A 197 -10.05 -4.02 11.27
C LEU A 197 -11.00 -3.77 12.46
N ALA A 198 -11.30 -2.50 12.77
CA ALA A 198 -12.09 -2.11 13.94
C ALA A 198 -13.42 -2.88 14.13
N PRO A 199 -14.22 -3.19 13.07
CA PRO A 199 -15.45 -3.95 13.24
C PRO A 199 -15.26 -5.37 13.79
N PHE A 200 -14.06 -5.93 13.65
CA PHE A 200 -13.70 -7.28 14.13
C PHE A 200 -13.12 -7.27 15.57
N LEU A 201 -12.70 -6.10 16.07
CA LEU A 201 -12.05 -5.97 17.39
C LEU A 201 -13.08 -5.83 18.54
N THR A 202 -14.09 -6.71 18.57
CA THR A 202 -15.16 -6.70 19.56
C THR A 202 -14.85 -7.65 20.73
N GLY A 203 -15.39 -7.37 21.92
CA GLY A 203 -15.19 -8.20 23.10
C GLY A 203 -13.71 -8.40 23.44
N ASN A 204 -13.28 -9.67 23.55
CA ASN A 204 -11.90 -10.05 23.88
C ASN A 204 -11.01 -10.32 22.65
N VAL A 205 -11.53 -10.12 21.44
CA VAL A 205 -10.79 -10.41 20.19
C VAL A 205 -9.48 -9.62 20.10
N ARG A 206 -9.52 -8.32 20.44
CA ARG A 206 -8.31 -7.50 20.50
C ARG A 206 -7.24 -8.14 21.38
N SER A 207 -7.58 -8.45 22.64
CA SER A 207 -6.63 -9.03 23.60
C SER A 207 -6.09 -10.39 23.17
N GLN A 208 -6.92 -11.19 22.49
CA GLN A 208 -6.48 -12.47 21.92
C GLN A 208 -5.48 -12.26 20.79
N MET A 209 -5.76 -11.35 19.85
CA MET A 209 -4.84 -11.03 18.75
C MET A 209 -3.52 -10.46 19.27
N GLU A 210 -3.55 -9.58 20.26
CA GLU A 210 -2.36 -9.03 20.91
C GLU A 210 -1.55 -10.13 21.61
N ALA A 211 -2.22 -11.03 22.33
CA ALA A 211 -1.57 -12.16 23.01
C ALA A 211 -0.91 -13.15 22.02
N MET A 212 -1.47 -13.30 20.82
CA MET A 212 -0.94 -14.16 19.76
C MET A 212 0.14 -13.47 18.91
N THR A 213 0.31 -12.17 19.04
CA THR A 213 1.34 -11.41 18.34
C THR A 213 2.60 -11.34 19.21
N PRO A 214 3.80 -11.72 18.74
CA PRO A 214 5.03 -11.66 19.55
C PRO A 214 5.31 -10.30 20.18
N MET A 215 5.05 -9.19 19.45
CA MET A 215 5.18 -7.82 19.99
C MET A 215 4.10 -7.42 20.98
N ARG A 216 3.12 -8.31 21.30
CA ARG A 216 2.07 -8.12 22.31
C ARG A 216 1.22 -6.87 22.10
N ARG A 217 1.11 -6.40 20.87
CA ARG A 217 0.23 -5.32 20.44
C ARG A 217 -0.19 -5.51 18.98
N LEU A 218 -1.25 -4.85 18.58
CA LEU A 218 -1.53 -4.63 17.16
C LEU A 218 -0.55 -3.59 16.61
N GLY A 219 -0.29 -3.65 15.30
CA GLY A 219 0.47 -2.61 14.61
C GLY A 219 -0.33 -1.31 14.53
N SER A 220 0.37 -0.19 14.48
CA SER A 220 -0.20 1.10 14.14
C SER A 220 -0.03 1.40 12.65
N VAL A 221 -0.75 2.38 12.12
CA VAL A 221 -0.57 2.82 10.73
C VAL A 221 0.79 3.47 10.52
N GLU A 222 1.36 4.05 11.58
CA GLU A 222 2.71 4.65 11.61
C GLU A 222 3.80 3.59 11.47
N ASP A 223 3.66 2.41 12.08
CA ASP A 223 4.62 1.29 11.90
C ASP A 223 4.78 0.95 10.42
N VAL A 224 3.67 0.96 9.66
CA VAL A 224 3.67 0.68 8.22
C VAL A 224 4.20 1.87 7.42
N ALA A 225 3.84 3.10 7.80
CA ALA A 225 4.25 4.31 7.10
C ALA A 225 5.77 4.52 7.19
N LEU A 226 6.40 4.23 8.32
CA LEU A 226 7.86 4.30 8.50
C LEU A 226 8.59 3.27 7.62
N ALA A 227 8.08 2.05 7.53
CA ALA A 227 8.63 1.03 6.63
C ALA A 227 8.45 1.43 5.15
N ALA A 228 7.30 2.02 4.80
CA ALA A 228 7.04 2.54 3.45
C ALA A 228 8.01 3.68 3.11
N LEU A 229 8.24 4.62 4.03
CA LEU A 229 9.19 5.70 3.86
C LEU A 229 10.60 5.17 3.60
N TRP A 230 11.06 4.22 4.41
CA TRP A 230 12.37 3.59 4.20
C TRP A 230 12.49 3.00 2.80
N LEU A 231 11.55 2.15 2.38
CA LEU A 231 11.63 1.46 1.09
C LEU A 231 11.50 2.42 -0.13
N CYS A 232 10.76 3.51 0.01
CA CYS A 232 10.55 4.47 -1.07
C CYS A 232 11.62 5.55 -1.15
N SER A 233 12.33 5.84 -0.06
CA SER A 233 13.38 6.86 -0.01
C SER A 233 14.74 6.34 -0.49
N PRO A 234 15.75 7.22 -0.64
CA PRO A 234 17.13 6.84 -0.89
C PRO A 234 17.74 5.94 0.18
N ALA A 235 17.20 5.94 1.43
CA ALA A 235 17.63 5.03 2.50
C ALA A 235 17.41 3.55 2.12
N GLY A 236 16.37 3.24 1.32
CA GLY A 236 16.09 1.92 0.76
C GLY A 236 16.74 1.68 -0.61
N GLY A 237 17.70 2.50 -1.04
CA GLY A 237 18.25 2.49 -2.40
C GLY A 237 18.90 1.17 -2.84
N TRP A 238 19.29 0.30 -1.89
CA TRP A 238 19.86 -1.03 -2.16
C TRP A 238 18.86 -2.18 -1.98
N VAL A 239 17.55 -1.86 -1.90
CA VAL A 239 16.48 -2.83 -1.67
C VAL A 239 15.51 -2.84 -2.85
N THR A 240 15.44 -3.95 -3.56
CA THR A 240 14.43 -4.21 -4.61
C THR A 240 14.06 -5.70 -4.64
N GLY A 241 12.85 -6.03 -5.06
CA GLY A 241 12.32 -7.38 -5.14
C GLY A 241 12.05 -8.02 -3.76
N LYS A 242 11.96 -7.22 -2.70
CA LYS A 242 11.75 -7.74 -1.35
C LYS A 242 10.29 -7.60 -0.91
N VAL A 243 9.86 -8.59 -0.12
CA VAL A 243 8.61 -8.56 0.64
C VAL A 243 9.04 -8.46 2.10
N VAL A 244 8.89 -7.27 2.66
CA VAL A 244 9.29 -7.00 4.04
C VAL A 244 8.08 -7.16 4.95
N GLU A 245 8.21 -7.94 5.99
CA GLU A 245 7.16 -8.22 6.96
C GLU A 245 7.09 -7.09 7.99
N VAL A 246 5.90 -6.52 8.16
CA VAL A 246 5.57 -5.52 9.18
C VAL A 246 4.35 -6.04 9.93
N ASP A 247 4.57 -7.01 10.79
CA ASP A 247 3.50 -7.85 11.36
C ASP A 247 3.68 -8.19 12.85
N GLY A 248 4.64 -7.54 13.51
CA GLY A 248 4.93 -7.77 14.93
C GLY A 248 5.55 -9.14 15.22
N GLY A 249 6.19 -9.78 14.22
CA GLY A 249 6.84 -11.08 14.34
C GLY A 249 5.87 -12.26 14.24
N THR A 250 4.72 -12.08 13.58
CA THR A 250 3.68 -13.11 13.48
C THR A 250 4.09 -14.21 12.50
N GLU A 251 4.34 -15.44 12.99
CA GLU A 251 4.70 -16.62 12.19
C GLU A 251 3.53 -17.57 11.94
N SER A 252 2.47 -17.47 12.72
CA SER A 252 1.21 -18.21 12.57
C SER A 252 0.03 -17.25 12.63
N THR A 253 -1.17 -17.74 12.34
CA THR A 253 -2.35 -16.87 12.40
C THR A 253 -2.57 -16.31 13.81
N ASN A 254 -2.77 -15.02 13.90
CA ASN A 254 -3.29 -14.33 15.09
C ASN A 254 -4.77 -13.95 14.96
N TRP A 255 -5.48 -14.56 14.02
CA TRP A 255 -6.91 -14.40 13.79
C TRP A 255 -7.67 -15.43 14.63
N PRO A 256 -8.42 -15.01 15.68
CA PRO A 256 -8.98 -15.92 16.67
C PRO A 256 -10.32 -16.56 16.26
N PHE A 257 -10.73 -16.42 15.01
CA PHE A 257 -11.96 -17.01 14.49
C PHE A 257 -11.66 -18.30 13.71
N ASP A 258 -12.43 -19.36 13.98
CA ASP A 258 -12.36 -20.66 13.28
C ASP A 258 -13.13 -20.65 11.95
#